data_137e82be4fe3621e0114ef90ceeedf2a
#
_entry.id   137e82be4fe3621e0114ef90ceeedf2a
#
_cell.length_a   1.000
_cell.length_b   1.000
_cell.length_c   1.000
_cell.angle_alpha   90.00
_cell.angle_beta   90.00
_cell.angle_gamma   90.00
#
_symmetry.space_group_name_H-M   'P 1'
#
loop_
_entity.id
_entity.type
_entity.pdbx_description
1 polymer ?
#
loop_
_entity_poly.entity_id
_entity_poly.type
_entity_poly.pdbx_seq_one_letter_code
_entity_poly.pdbx_strand_id
1 'polypeptide(L)'
;MNKCISVLYFVSSVVVLCWAKVYERCELARELLEKHHAPQNQLSTWVCIVEHESQYNTSAVGRLGEGSDHGLFQISSIYWCSPTGNSCDISCDSLEDDDITDDWRCAKRIYAEHNDLAGDGFTAWAVYRPHCSGNTEKYLKGCFNESSVNENEENDIQLDLKNRANRKHS
;
A
#
# COMPACT_ATOMS: atom_id res chain seq x y z
N MET A 1 -1.43 -4.41 15.75
CA MET A 1 -1.99 -4.96 17.02
C MET A 1 -3.50 -4.92 16.90
N ASN A 2 -4.10 -6.07 16.54
CA ASN A 2 -5.55 -6.19 16.41
C ASN A 2 -6.20 -5.81 17.73
N LYS A 3 -7.03 -4.77 17.72
CA LYS A 3 -7.83 -4.41 18.90
C LYS A 3 -9.01 -5.36 18.99
N CYS A 4 -8.77 -6.57 19.50
CA CYS A 4 -9.85 -7.48 19.87
C CYS A 4 -10.36 -7.07 21.25
N ILE A 5 -11.63 -6.70 21.36
CA ILE A 5 -12.27 -6.39 22.62
C ILE A 5 -13.05 -7.63 23.09
N SER A 6 -12.61 -8.20 24.21
CA SER A 6 -13.35 -9.30 24.87
C SER A 6 -14.46 -8.71 25.72
N VAL A 7 -15.70 -8.99 25.36
CA VAL A 7 -16.87 -8.62 26.16
C VAL A 7 -17.32 -9.85 26.95
N LEU A 8 -17.17 -9.79 28.27
CA LEU A 8 -17.64 -10.85 29.18
C LEU A 8 -19.15 -10.74 29.35
N TYR A 9 -19.89 -11.66 28.75
CA TYR A 9 -21.29 -11.88 29.11
C TYR A 9 -21.41 -12.98 30.14
N PHE A 10 -22.31 -12.79 31.09
CA PHE A 10 -22.56 -13.63 32.25
C PHE A 10 -23.29 -14.95 31.87
N VAL A 11 -22.82 -15.66 30.90
CA VAL A 11 -23.04 -17.11 30.68
C VAL A 11 -22.06 -17.58 29.60
N SER A 12 -20.92 -18.10 29.98
CA SER A 12 -20.11 -19.13 29.30
C SER A 12 -19.72 -18.98 27.80
N SER A 13 -19.86 -17.84 27.16
CA SER A 13 -19.26 -17.63 25.83
C SER A 13 -18.60 -16.27 25.75
N VAL A 14 -17.28 -16.30 25.50
CA VAL A 14 -16.50 -15.10 25.19
C VAL A 14 -16.71 -14.78 23.71
N VAL A 15 -17.39 -13.70 23.40
CA VAL A 15 -17.48 -13.18 22.02
C VAL A 15 -16.26 -12.28 21.81
N VAL A 16 -15.33 -12.72 21.00
CA VAL A 16 -14.19 -11.92 20.54
C VAL A 16 -14.63 -11.18 19.28
N LEU A 17 -14.84 -9.88 19.39
CA LEU A 17 -15.10 -9.01 18.25
C LEU A 17 -13.75 -8.54 17.72
N CYS A 18 -13.29 -9.12 16.63
CA CYS A 18 -12.17 -8.60 15.85
C CYS A 18 -12.74 -7.68 14.77
N TRP A 19 -12.32 -6.43 14.79
CA TRP A 19 -12.71 -5.44 13.80
C TRP A 19 -11.57 -5.30 12.82
N ALA A 20 -11.91 -5.30 11.53
CA ALA A 20 -10.98 -4.97 10.47
C ALA A 20 -10.42 -3.56 10.64
N LYS A 21 -9.17 -3.37 10.34
CA LYS A 21 -8.55 -2.05 10.32
C LYS A 21 -8.98 -1.31 9.06
N VAL A 22 -9.48 -0.09 9.23
CA VAL A 22 -9.61 0.87 8.14
C VAL A 22 -8.58 1.96 8.38
N TYR A 23 -7.63 2.08 7.46
CA TYR A 23 -6.59 3.10 7.57
C TYR A 23 -7.14 4.50 7.35
N GLU A 24 -6.63 5.45 8.12
CA GLU A 24 -6.69 6.83 7.69
C GLU A 24 -5.71 7.05 6.52
N ARG A 25 -6.09 7.85 5.54
CA ARG A 25 -5.30 8.10 4.33
C ARG A 25 -3.83 8.43 4.61
N CYS A 26 -3.57 9.34 5.55
CA CYS A 26 -2.22 9.74 5.89
C CYS A 26 -1.48 8.71 6.77
N GLU A 27 -2.20 7.88 7.51
CA GLU A 27 -1.62 6.76 8.24
C GLU A 27 -1.05 5.75 7.24
N LEU A 28 -1.83 5.36 6.25
CA LEU A 28 -1.37 4.46 5.19
C LEU A 28 -0.18 5.05 4.42
N ALA A 29 -0.26 6.32 4.03
CA ALA A 29 0.84 6.97 3.29
C ALA A 29 2.16 6.91 4.07
N ARG A 30 2.14 7.19 5.37
CA ARG A 30 3.32 7.09 6.23
C ARG A 30 3.79 5.65 6.38
N GLU A 31 2.90 4.71 6.62
CA GLU A 31 3.27 3.30 6.77
C GLU A 31 3.92 2.74 5.49
N LEU A 32 3.35 3.03 4.33
CA LEU A 32 3.93 2.63 3.05
C LEU A 32 5.32 3.23 2.83
N LEU A 33 5.51 4.52 3.14
CA LEU A 33 6.78 5.19 2.93
C LEU A 33 7.84 4.77 3.96
N GLU A 34 7.52 4.86 5.24
CA GLU A 34 8.49 4.76 6.34
C GLU A 34 8.81 3.30 6.71
N LYS A 35 7.78 2.44 6.72
CA LYS A 35 7.91 1.04 7.13
C LYS A 35 8.17 0.11 5.94
N HIS A 36 7.47 0.34 4.84
CA HIS A 36 7.54 -0.53 3.66
C HIS A 36 8.41 0.01 2.53
N HIS A 37 9.01 1.20 2.70
CA HIS A 37 9.92 1.83 1.75
C HIS A 37 9.35 1.96 0.33
N ALA A 38 8.06 2.31 0.24
CA ALA A 38 7.43 2.59 -1.05
C ALA A 38 8.17 3.74 -1.77
N PRO A 39 8.38 3.64 -3.09
CA PRO A 39 9.00 4.72 -3.84
C PRO A 39 8.20 6.01 -3.71
N GLN A 40 8.85 7.09 -3.28
CA GLN A 40 8.19 8.37 -3.00
C GLN A 40 7.43 8.92 -4.20
N ASN A 41 7.98 8.77 -5.40
CA ASN A 41 7.35 9.20 -6.65
C ASN A 41 6.14 8.34 -7.08
N GLN A 42 5.89 7.22 -6.42
CA GLN A 42 4.74 6.34 -6.66
C GLN A 42 3.71 6.40 -5.53
N LEU A 43 4.09 6.95 -4.37
CA LEU A 43 3.33 6.87 -3.13
C LEU A 43 1.89 7.40 -3.27
N SER A 44 1.72 8.56 -3.90
CA SER A 44 0.40 9.15 -4.10
C SER A 44 -0.52 8.28 -4.97
N THR A 45 0.06 7.60 -5.96
CA THR A 45 -0.68 6.67 -6.82
C THR A 45 -1.09 5.42 -6.07
N TRP A 46 -0.21 4.86 -5.22
CA TRP A 46 -0.55 3.72 -4.36
C TRP A 46 -1.69 4.04 -3.40
N VAL A 47 -1.64 5.21 -2.75
CA VAL A 47 -2.70 5.65 -1.83
C VAL A 47 -4.03 5.87 -2.58
N CYS A 48 -3.98 6.40 -3.81
CA CYS A 48 -5.13 6.52 -4.68
C CYS A 48 -5.74 5.15 -5.01
N ILE A 49 -4.93 4.18 -5.41
CA ILE A 49 -5.38 2.82 -5.75
C ILE A 49 -6.10 2.20 -4.55
N VAL A 50 -5.50 2.25 -3.37
CA VAL A 50 -6.10 1.68 -2.16
C VAL A 50 -7.43 2.34 -1.80
N GLU A 51 -7.57 3.67 -1.98
CA GLU A 51 -8.86 4.33 -1.76
C GLU A 51 -9.95 3.74 -2.66
N HIS A 52 -9.64 3.54 -3.93
CA HIS A 52 -10.63 3.09 -4.91
C HIS A 52 -10.86 1.57 -4.91
N GLU A 53 -9.90 0.78 -4.45
CA GLU A 53 -10.03 -0.68 -4.36
C GLU A 53 -10.73 -1.14 -3.08
N SER A 54 -10.31 -0.64 -1.92
CA SER A 54 -10.77 -1.15 -0.62
C SER A 54 -11.36 -0.10 0.31
N GLN A 55 -11.32 1.19 -0.06
CA GLN A 55 -11.61 2.30 0.86
C GLN A 55 -10.76 2.21 2.13
N TYR A 56 -9.49 1.84 1.97
CA TYR A 56 -8.52 1.67 3.03
C TYR A 56 -8.80 0.51 4.03
N ASN A 57 -9.72 -0.38 3.72
CA ASN A 57 -10.11 -1.50 4.57
C ASN A 57 -9.20 -2.71 4.32
N THR A 58 -8.45 -3.16 5.35
CA THR A 58 -7.54 -4.31 5.24
C THR A 58 -8.27 -5.63 4.99
N SER A 59 -9.49 -5.79 5.45
CA SER A 59 -10.27 -7.02 5.27
C SER A 59 -11.33 -6.92 4.17
N ALA A 60 -11.14 -6.03 3.21
CA ALA A 60 -12.06 -5.92 2.08
C ALA A 60 -11.97 -7.17 1.20
N VAL A 61 -13.14 -7.72 0.85
CA VAL A 61 -13.25 -8.85 -0.10
C VAL A 61 -14.23 -8.47 -1.20
N GLY A 62 -13.69 -8.32 -2.41
CA GLY A 62 -14.45 -8.15 -3.63
C GLY A 62 -14.78 -9.50 -4.27
N ARG A 63 -15.88 -9.60 -4.99
CA ARG A 63 -16.22 -10.78 -5.79
C ARG A 63 -16.37 -10.40 -7.24
N LEU A 64 -15.57 -11.05 -8.10
CA LEU A 64 -15.59 -10.83 -9.54
C LEU A 64 -15.61 -12.19 -10.26
N GLY A 65 -16.77 -12.57 -10.78
CA GLY A 65 -16.92 -13.83 -11.52
C GLY A 65 -16.61 -15.06 -10.66
N GLU A 66 -15.65 -15.88 -11.11
CA GLU A 66 -15.24 -17.12 -10.44
C GLU A 66 -14.18 -16.90 -9.34
N GLY A 67 -13.68 -15.68 -9.17
CA GLY A 67 -12.65 -15.33 -8.20
C GLY A 67 -13.12 -14.32 -7.17
N SER A 68 -12.21 -13.96 -6.30
CA SER A 68 -12.35 -12.88 -5.32
C SER A 68 -11.07 -12.08 -5.25
N ASP A 69 -11.21 -10.81 -4.88
CA ASP A 69 -10.11 -9.89 -4.69
C ASP A 69 -10.01 -9.57 -3.20
N HIS A 70 -8.80 -9.59 -2.65
CA HIS A 70 -8.56 -9.62 -1.21
C HIS A 70 -7.72 -8.47 -0.73
N GLY A 71 -8.09 -7.96 0.44
CA GLY A 71 -7.31 -7.04 1.23
C GLY A 71 -7.22 -5.62 0.69
N LEU A 72 -6.24 -4.93 1.21
CA LEU A 72 -6.05 -3.49 0.99
C LEU A 72 -5.90 -3.12 -0.50
N PHE A 73 -5.18 -3.96 -1.28
CA PHE A 73 -4.90 -3.75 -2.70
C PHE A 73 -5.81 -4.55 -3.63
N GLN A 74 -6.83 -5.24 -3.11
CA GLN A 74 -7.75 -6.10 -3.87
C GLN A 74 -7.01 -7.07 -4.80
N ILE A 75 -6.16 -7.89 -4.17
CA ILE A 75 -5.31 -8.87 -4.86
C ILE A 75 -6.14 -10.08 -5.27
N SER A 76 -6.15 -10.39 -6.57
CA SER A 76 -7.02 -11.43 -7.13
C SER A 76 -6.58 -12.85 -6.77
N SER A 77 -7.51 -13.64 -6.25
CA SER A 77 -7.31 -15.05 -5.94
C SER A 77 -7.06 -15.91 -7.17
N ILE A 78 -7.49 -15.48 -8.36
CA ILE A 78 -7.33 -16.27 -9.59
C ILE A 78 -5.85 -16.47 -9.92
N TYR A 79 -5.00 -15.47 -9.63
CA TYR A 79 -3.61 -15.47 -10.06
C TYR A 79 -2.62 -15.46 -8.90
N TRP A 80 -2.90 -14.71 -7.84
CA TRP A 80 -1.87 -14.23 -6.94
C TRP A 80 -1.82 -14.92 -5.58
N CYS A 81 -2.96 -15.32 -5.01
CA CYS A 81 -3.02 -15.98 -3.70
C CYS A 81 -3.75 -17.32 -3.77
N SER A 82 -3.46 -18.25 -2.82
CA SER A 82 -4.10 -19.56 -2.73
C SER A 82 -5.48 -19.46 -2.02
N PRO A 83 -6.45 -20.32 -2.38
CA PRO A 83 -6.25 -21.64 -2.99
C PRO A 83 -6.28 -21.70 -4.51
N THR A 84 -6.68 -20.66 -5.25
CA THR A 84 -6.85 -20.75 -6.70
C THR A 84 -5.55 -20.42 -7.44
N GLY A 85 -5.03 -19.20 -7.27
CA GLY A 85 -3.69 -18.81 -7.71
C GLY A 85 -2.66 -19.02 -6.59
N ASN A 86 -1.41 -18.71 -6.84
CA ASN A 86 -0.38 -18.64 -5.80
C ASN A 86 0.91 -17.95 -6.26
N SER A 87 0.82 -17.03 -7.21
CA SER A 87 2.03 -16.37 -7.71
C SER A 87 2.75 -15.55 -6.65
N CYS A 88 2.07 -15.08 -5.61
CA CYS A 88 2.71 -14.37 -4.49
C CYS A 88 3.19 -15.28 -3.36
N ASP A 89 2.90 -16.59 -3.43
CA ASP A 89 3.23 -17.58 -2.39
C ASP A 89 2.64 -17.22 -1.02
N ILE A 90 1.35 -16.88 -1.03
CA ILE A 90 0.57 -16.50 0.16
C ILE A 90 -0.85 -17.04 0.10
N SER A 91 -1.51 -17.20 1.27
CA SER A 91 -2.94 -17.43 1.32
C SER A 91 -3.72 -16.16 1.10
N CYS A 92 -4.92 -16.23 0.52
CA CYS A 92 -5.76 -15.05 0.38
C CYS A 92 -6.20 -14.49 1.74
N ASP A 93 -6.40 -15.36 2.73
CA ASP A 93 -6.78 -14.95 4.09
C ASP A 93 -5.71 -14.06 4.76
N SER A 94 -4.41 -14.23 4.42
CA SER A 94 -3.35 -13.38 4.96
C SER A 94 -3.35 -11.96 4.39
N LEU A 95 -4.08 -11.73 3.31
CA LEU A 95 -4.30 -10.40 2.75
C LEU A 95 -5.47 -9.65 3.42
N GLU A 96 -6.18 -10.28 4.35
CA GLU A 96 -7.37 -9.72 5.00
C GLU A 96 -7.12 -9.30 6.45
N ASP A 97 -5.87 -9.43 6.92
CA ASP A 97 -5.49 -9.04 8.27
C ASP A 97 -4.93 -7.60 8.33
N ASP A 98 -4.48 -7.16 9.51
CA ASP A 98 -4.01 -5.79 9.70
C ASP A 98 -2.50 -5.61 9.45
N ASP A 99 -1.75 -6.71 9.15
CA ASP A 99 -0.34 -6.66 8.78
C ASP A 99 -0.18 -6.61 7.26
N ILE A 100 -0.08 -5.44 6.71
CA ILE A 100 0.01 -5.22 5.26
C ILE A 100 1.39 -5.52 4.66
N THR A 101 2.26 -6.22 5.38
CA THR A 101 3.63 -6.54 4.90
C THR A 101 3.61 -7.48 3.70
N ASP A 102 2.79 -8.51 3.73
CA ASP A 102 2.62 -9.47 2.64
C ASP A 102 1.75 -8.92 1.50
N ASP A 103 0.72 -8.12 1.81
CA ASP A 103 -0.02 -7.34 0.80
C ASP A 103 0.91 -6.49 -0.05
N TRP A 104 1.75 -5.68 0.61
CA TRP A 104 2.69 -4.81 -0.06
C TRP A 104 3.74 -5.59 -0.87
N ARG A 105 4.23 -6.70 -0.33
CA ARG A 105 5.15 -7.58 -1.06
C ARG A 105 4.51 -8.12 -2.34
N CYS A 106 3.27 -8.58 -2.26
CA CYS A 106 2.52 -9.09 -3.41
C CYS A 106 2.18 -7.96 -4.38
N ALA A 107 1.70 -6.81 -3.92
CA ALA A 107 1.41 -5.65 -4.76
C ALA A 107 2.65 -5.19 -5.56
N LYS A 108 3.82 -5.14 -4.95
CA LYS A 108 5.08 -4.85 -5.66
C LYS A 108 5.42 -5.88 -6.73
N ARG A 109 5.16 -7.16 -6.47
CA ARG A 109 5.38 -8.22 -7.46
C ARG A 109 4.45 -8.07 -8.66
N ILE A 110 3.17 -7.82 -8.40
CA ILE A 110 2.15 -7.55 -9.44
C ILE A 110 2.56 -6.35 -10.29
N TYR A 111 2.96 -5.25 -9.61
CA TYR A 111 3.44 -4.04 -10.27
C TYR A 111 4.63 -4.33 -11.20
N ALA A 112 5.64 -5.06 -10.72
CA ALA A 112 6.82 -5.38 -11.50
C ALA A 112 6.48 -6.20 -12.74
N GLU A 113 5.64 -7.24 -12.60
CA GLU A 113 5.22 -8.07 -13.72
C GLU A 113 4.45 -7.29 -14.78
N HIS A 114 3.50 -6.43 -14.35
CA HIS A 114 2.76 -5.59 -15.30
C HIS A 114 3.62 -4.49 -15.92
N ASN A 115 4.61 -3.97 -15.20
CA ASN A 115 5.57 -3.03 -15.76
C ASN A 115 6.38 -3.66 -16.90
N ASP A 116 6.81 -4.91 -16.74
CA ASP A 116 7.54 -5.65 -17.77
C ASP A 116 6.65 -5.97 -18.98
N LEU A 117 5.38 -6.26 -18.76
CA LEU A 117 4.42 -6.63 -19.79
C LEU A 117 3.86 -5.43 -20.57
N ALA A 118 3.58 -4.31 -19.89
CA ALA A 118 2.82 -3.17 -20.41
C ALA A 118 3.55 -1.83 -20.36
N GLY A 119 4.73 -1.78 -19.75
CA GLY A 119 5.51 -0.55 -19.53
C GLY A 119 4.99 0.36 -18.42
N ASP A 120 3.92 -0.03 -17.73
CA ASP A 120 3.36 0.67 -16.59
C ASP A 120 2.70 -0.33 -15.62
N GLY A 121 3.34 -0.56 -14.48
CA GLY A 121 2.92 -1.56 -13.50
C GLY A 121 1.58 -1.28 -12.84
N PHE A 122 1.17 -0.02 -12.77
CA PHE A 122 -0.12 0.35 -12.18
C PHE A 122 -1.32 -0.12 -13.02
N THR A 123 -1.11 -0.45 -14.29
CA THR A 123 -2.16 -0.99 -15.17
C THR A 123 -2.71 -2.34 -14.72
N ALA A 124 -2.09 -2.98 -13.74
CA ALA A 124 -2.61 -4.16 -13.06
C ALA A 124 -3.95 -3.89 -12.36
N TRP A 125 -4.15 -2.68 -11.88
CA TRP A 125 -5.36 -2.26 -11.15
C TRP A 125 -6.34 -1.57 -12.08
N ALA A 126 -7.58 -2.08 -12.13
CA ALA A 126 -8.63 -1.54 -13.01
C ALA A 126 -8.97 -0.08 -12.69
N VAL A 127 -8.87 0.31 -11.42
CA VAL A 127 -9.12 1.67 -10.92
C VAL A 127 -8.05 2.68 -11.35
N TYR A 128 -6.87 2.22 -11.75
CA TYR A 128 -5.75 3.11 -12.07
C TYR A 128 -6.08 4.08 -13.20
N ARG A 129 -6.46 3.55 -14.37
CA ARG A 129 -6.72 4.41 -15.54
C ARG A 129 -7.82 5.45 -15.32
N PRO A 130 -8.98 5.10 -14.77
CA PRO A 130 -10.06 6.09 -14.58
C PRO A 130 -9.82 7.06 -13.42
N HIS A 131 -9.04 6.69 -12.39
CA HIS A 131 -8.98 7.46 -11.14
C HIS A 131 -7.58 7.92 -10.74
N CYS A 132 -6.53 7.14 -11.04
CA CYS A 132 -5.21 7.32 -10.45
C CYS A 132 -4.09 7.59 -11.48
N SER A 133 -4.38 7.62 -12.79
CA SER A 133 -3.38 7.88 -13.84
C SER A 133 -3.04 9.36 -14.04
N GLY A 134 -3.79 10.26 -13.41
CA GLY A 134 -3.56 11.71 -13.44
C GLY A 134 -2.77 12.23 -12.25
N ASN A 135 -2.98 13.50 -11.88
CA ASN A 135 -2.36 14.07 -10.69
C ASN A 135 -2.99 13.48 -9.41
N THR A 136 -2.20 12.71 -8.68
CA THR A 136 -2.57 12.03 -7.42
C THR A 136 -2.02 12.72 -6.16
N GLU A 137 -1.34 13.85 -6.26
CA GLU A 137 -0.74 14.55 -5.10
C GLU A 137 -1.75 14.90 -4.00
N LYS A 138 -3.02 15.10 -4.37
CA LYS A 138 -4.11 15.32 -3.40
C LYS A 138 -4.18 14.21 -2.32
N TYR A 139 -3.75 12.99 -2.66
CA TYR A 139 -3.74 11.85 -1.74
C TYR A 139 -2.65 11.94 -0.67
N LEU A 140 -1.65 12.79 -0.85
CA LEU A 140 -0.59 13.04 0.14
C LEU A 140 -0.74 14.38 0.85
N LYS A 141 -1.68 15.22 0.43
CA LYS A 141 -1.86 16.56 1.01
C LYS A 141 -2.11 16.49 2.53
N GLY A 142 -1.22 17.14 3.30
CA GLY A 142 -1.29 17.21 4.77
C GLY A 142 -0.82 15.93 5.48
N CYS A 143 -0.25 14.96 4.77
CA CYS A 143 0.23 13.72 5.38
C CYS A 143 1.66 13.82 5.95
N PHE A 144 2.47 14.68 5.38
CA PHE A 144 3.85 14.90 5.78
C PHE A 144 4.05 16.37 6.19
N ASN A 145 4.87 16.62 7.21
CA ASN A 145 5.21 17.97 7.60
C ASN A 145 6.15 18.60 6.56
N GLU A 146 5.90 19.83 6.14
CA GLU A 146 6.73 20.55 5.17
C GLU A 146 8.18 20.74 5.64
N SER A 147 8.45 20.67 6.94
CA SER A 147 9.79 20.76 7.54
C SER A 147 10.70 19.58 7.21
N SER A 148 10.17 18.39 6.97
CA SER A 148 11.00 17.21 6.69
C SER A 148 11.40 17.08 5.21
N VAL A 149 10.68 17.73 4.31
CA VAL A 149 10.99 17.71 2.87
C VAL A 149 12.10 18.69 2.56
N ASN A 150 12.08 19.89 3.19
CA ASN A 150 13.08 20.93 2.97
C ASN A 150 14.48 20.56 3.50
N GLU A 151 14.57 19.83 4.62
CA GLU A 151 15.87 19.43 5.18
C GLU A 151 16.60 18.39 4.30
N ASN A 152 15.88 17.52 3.62
CA ASN A 152 16.49 16.54 2.73
C ASN A 152 16.93 17.15 1.39
N GLU A 153 16.13 18.04 0.80
CA GLU A 153 16.52 18.77 -0.41
C GLU A 153 17.70 19.72 -0.16
N GLU A 154 17.72 20.41 0.98
CA GLU A 154 18.80 21.33 1.34
C GLU A 154 20.11 20.57 1.61
N ASN A 155 20.06 19.41 2.25
CA ASN A 155 21.20 18.54 2.46
C ASN A 155 21.76 17.94 1.15
N ASP A 156 20.91 17.52 0.22
CA ASP A 156 21.32 17.02 -1.08
C ASP A 156 21.95 18.10 -1.95
N ILE A 157 21.40 19.31 -1.93
CA ILE A 157 21.98 20.47 -2.62
C ILE A 157 23.35 20.84 -2.03
N GLN A 158 23.47 20.86 -0.70
CA GLN A 158 24.74 21.16 -0.01
C GLN A 158 25.80 20.09 -0.31
N LEU A 159 25.42 18.83 -0.38
CA LEU A 159 26.34 17.73 -0.71
C LEU A 159 26.83 17.82 -2.16
N ASP A 160 25.94 18.14 -3.10
CA ASP A 160 26.32 18.31 -4.52
C ASP A 160 27.24 19.53 -4.72
N LEU A 161 26.94 20.65 -4.05
CA LEU A 161 27.82 21.85 -4.08
C LEU A 161 29.21 21.56 -3.52
N LYS A 162 29.31 20.81 -2.41
CA LYS A 162 30.58 20.42 -1.81
C LYS A 162 31.40 19.48 -2.70
N ASN A 163 30.72 18.54 -3.37
CA ASN A 163 31.35 17.63 -4.32
C ASN A 163 31.85 18.35 -5.59
N ARG A 164 31.13 19.37 -6.07
CA ARG A 164 31.55 20.22 -7.19
C ARG A 164 32.72 21.12 -6.83
N ALA A 165 32.77 21.64 -5.61
CA ALA A 165 33.90 22.44 -5.13
C ALA A 165 35.20 21.63 -5.06
N ASN A 166 35.12 20.39 -4.54
CA ASN A 166 36.27 19.49 -4.42
C ASN A 166 36.82 19.05 -5.78
N ARG A 167 35.98 18.92 -6.82
CA ARG A 167 36.44 18.57 -8.19
C ARG A 167 37.15 19.70 -8.92
N LYS A 168 37.05 20.96 -8.47
CA LYS A 168 37.75 22.08 -9.07
C LYS A 168 39.13 22.32 -8.50
N HIS A 169 39.51 21.64 -7.43
CA HIS A 169 40.80 21.76 -6.75
C HIS A 169 41.69 20.50 -6.89
N SER A 170 41.29 19.53 -7.68
CA SER A 170 42.07 18.36 -8.08
C SER A 170 42.42 18.42 -9.56
#